data_d337cf4ee419f6c3478a638db95d6718
#
_entry.id   d337cf4ee419f6c3478a638db95d6718
#
_cell.length_a   1.000
_cell.length_b   1.000
_cell.length_c   1.000
_cell.angle_alpha   90.00
_cell.angle_beta   90.00
_cell.angle_gamma   90.00
#
_symmetry.space_group_name_H-M   'P 1'
#
loop_
_entity.id
_entity.type
_entity.pdbx_description
1 polymer ?
#
loop_
_entity_poly.entity_id
_entity_poly.type
_entity_poly.pdbx_seq_one_letter_code
_entity_poly.pdbx_strand_id
1 'polypeptide(L)'
;MILSRREVAFGLAALPLASCVPVGPDRDVSFIPANAAARIKADDPKRLIELVTLDPAIKLDMRYATANNFTGRVLYDEARAFLAAPAAQAVARASKAAQADGFGLTIYDAYRPWRITKKLWDATPVGPKKEYVANPKRGSKHNRGCAVDLTLHELRTGQLVEMPTEFDDFSEKAHRDYMGATPTALTNRARLQGYLEAEG
;
A
#
# COMPACT_ATOMS: atom_id res chain seq x y z
N MET A 1 -17.16 19.08 1.92
CA MET A 1 -17.17 17.63 1.65
C MET A 1 -16.52 16.96 2.87
N ILE A 2 -17.33 16.32 3.71
CA ILE A 2 -16.91 15.80 5.02
C ILE A 2 -16.18 14.48 4.75
N LEU A 3 -14.86 14.51 4.80
CA LEU A 3 -14.03 13.30 4.79
C LEU A 3 -14.28 12.54 6.10
N SER A 4 -14.80 11.32 6.01
CA SER A 4 -15.07 10.51 7.17
C SER A 4 -13.77 10.18 7.90
N ARG A 5 -13.79 10.24 9.24
CA ARG A 5 -12.68 9.97 10.18
C ARG A 5 -12.04 8.56 10.09
N ARG A 6 -12.25 7.83 9.00
CA ARG A 6 -11.85 6.41 8.86
C ARG A 6 -10.76 6.15 7.83
N GLU A 7 -10.12 7.18 7.32
CA GLU A 7 -8.93 7.02 6.47
C GLU A 7 -7.69 7.14 7.35
N VAL A 8 -7.44 6.10 8.12
CA VAL A 8 -6.18 5.92 8.84
C VAL A 8 -5.13 5.60 7.82
N ALA A 9 -4.26 6.54 7.58
CA ALA A 9 -3.08 6.35 6.77
C ALA A 9 -1.88 6.13 7.70
N PHE A 10 -1.43 4.93 7.78
CA PHE A 10 -0.02 4.65 8.04
C PHE A 10 0.79 5.53 7.12
N GLY A 11 1.84 6.19 7.34
CA GLY A 11 2.60 6.97 6.38
C GLY A 11 2.19 6.81 4.89
N LEU A 12 0.96 6.62 4.64
CA LEU A 12 0.22 6.14 3.50
C LEU A 12 -0.50 7.29 2.83
N ALA A 13 -0.06 7.64 1.67
CA ALA A 13 -0.93 8.35 0.75
C ALA A 13 -1.87 7.30 0.10
N ALA A 14 -3.12 7.24 0.53
CA ALA A 14 -4.15 6.55 -0.22
C ALA A 14 -4.53 7.47 -1.39
N LEU A 15 -4.13 7.11 -2.59
CA LEU A 15 -4.57 7.79 -3.80
C LEU A 15 -6.09 7.60 -3.97
N PRO A 16 -6.90 8.65 -4.08
CA PRO A 16 -8.26 8.53 -4.54
C PRO A 16 -8.21 8.31 -6.06
N LEU A 17 -8.00 7.07 -6.50
CA LEU A 17 -8.12 6.76 -7.93
C LEU A 17 -9.59 6.79 -8.30
N ALA A 18 -9.99 7.77 -9.07
CA ALA A 18 -11.35 7.98 -9.58
C ALA A 18 -11.89 6.79 -10.42
N SER A 19 -11.08 5.77 -10.67
CA SER A 19 -11.40 4.63 -11.53
C SER A 19 -11.61 3.29 -10.81
N CYS A 20 -11.54 3.24 -9.47
CA CYS A 20 -11.77 1.99 -8.76
C CYS A 20 -13.26 1.66 -8.65
N VAL A 21 -13.80 0.99 -9.66
CA VAL A 21 -15.15 0.44 -9.63
C VAL A 21 -15.22 -0.65 -8.55
N PRO A 22 -16.26 -0.68 -7.68
CA PRO A 22 -16.39 -1.73 -6.69
C PRO A 22 -16.55 -3.10 -7.35
N VAL A 23 -15.67 -4.03 -6.98
CA VAL A 23 -15.79 -5.45 -7.33
C VAL A 23 -16.50 -6.12 -6.16
N GLY A 24 -17.59 -6.85 -6.43
CA GLY A 24 -18.35 -7.58 -5.42
C GLY A 24 -17.51 -8.62 -4.66
N PRO A 25 -17.98 -9.09 -3.49
CA PRO A 25 -17.18 -9.85 -2.52
C PRO A 25 -16.80 -11.28 -2.92
N ASP A 26 -17.21 -11.79 -4.08
CA ASP A 26 -17.19 -13.22 -4.37
C ASP A 26 -16.30 -13.67 -5.52
N ARG A 27 -15.01 -13.29 -5.51
CA ARG A 27 -14.07 -14.08 -6.31
C ARG A 27 -12.78 -14.25 -5.54
N ASP A 28 -12.60 -15.46 -5.03
CA ASP A 28 -11.32 -15.97 -4.59
C ASP A 28 -10.35 -15.99 -5.79
N VAL A 29 -9.53 -14.94 -5.88
CA VAL A 29 -8.46 -14.82 -6.90
C VAL A 29 -7.17 -15.47 -6.41
N SER A 30 -7.28 -16.44 -5.48
CA SER A 30 -6.14 -17.16 -4.94
C SER A 30 -5.40 -18.03 -5.97
N PHE A 31 -5.99 -18.19 -7.15
CA PHE A 31 -5.38 -18.90 -8.26
C PHE A 31 -5.86 -18.30 -9.58
N ILE A 32 -5.05 -17.44 -10.20
CA ILE A 32 -5.21 -17.10 -11.60
C ILE A 32 -4.43 -18.16 -12.39
N PRO A 33 -5.08 -19.18 -12.97
CA PRO A 33 -4.37 -20.15 -13.80
C PRO A 33 -3.69 -19.41 -14.95
N ALA A 34 -2.52 -19.87 -15.38
CA ALA A 34 -1.72 -19.22 -16.44
C ALA A 34 -2.52 -18.93 -17.72
N ASN A 35 -3.60 -19.70 -17.98
CA ASN A 35 -4.52 -19.46 -19.08
C ASN A 35 -5.57 -18.36 -18.83
N ALA A 36 -5.78 -17.94 -17.57
CA ALA A 36 -6.67 -16.82 -17.26
C ALA A 36 -5.97 -15.46 -17.49
N ALA A 37 -4.66 -15.40 -17.32
CA ALA A 37 -3.87 -14.22 -17.69
C ALA A 37 -4.03 -13.85 -19.19
N ALA A 38 -4.24 -14.82 -20.05
CA ALA A 38 -4.46 -14.62 -21.48
C ALA A 38 -5.84 -14.01 -21.82
N ARG A 39 -6.78 -13.95 -20.87
CA ARG A 39 -8.13 -13.39 -21.07
C ARG A 39 -8.28 -11.94 -20.60
N ILE A 40 -7.32 -11.42 -19.85
CA ILE A 40 -7.30 -10.02 -19.42
C ILE A 40 -6.70 -9.22 -20.54
N LYS A 41 -7.49 -8.34 -21.16
CA LYS A 41 -7.00 -7.44 -22.23
C LYS A 41 -5.85 -6.59 -21.70
N ALA A 42 -4.90 -6.28 -22.55
CA ALA A 42 -3.72 -5.48 -22.16
C ALA A 42 -4.10 -4.08 -21.64
N ASP A 43 -5.25 -3.56 -22.03
CA ASP A 43 -5.81 -2.26 -21.66
C ASP A 43 -6.84 -2.34 -20.53
N ASP A 44 -7.09 -3.53 -19.92
CA ASP A 44 -8.02 -3.65 -18.81
C ASP A 44 -7.47 -2.90 -17.57
N PRO A 45 -8.15 -1.85 -17.09
CA PRO A 45 -7.71 -1.10 -15.92
C PRO A 45 -7.65 -1.93 -14.63
N LYS A 46 -8.32 -3.09 -14.60
CA LYS A 46 -8.27 -4.04 -13.47
C LYS A 46 -7.10 -5.00 -13.54
N ARG A 47 -6.34 -4.99 -14.63
CA ARG A 47 -5.14 -5.82 -14.76
C ARG A 47 -4.15 -5.43 -13.68
N LEU A 48 -3.68 -6.41 -12.92
CA LEU A 48 -2.63 -6.22 -11.93
C LEU A 48 -1.27 -6.17 -12.64
N ILE A 49 -0.49 -5.13 -12.32
CA ILE A 49 0.86 -4.93 -12.82
C ILE A 49 1.84 -4.97 -11.66
N GLU A 50 2.90 -5.70 -11.80
CA GLU A 50 3.97 -5.78 -10.82
C GLU A 50 4.82 -4.50 -10.86
N LEU A 51 4.99 -3.84 -9.73
CA LEU A 51 5.61 -2.51 -9.66
C LEU A 51 7.05 -2.49 -10.13
N VAL A 52 7.85 -3.50 -9.78
CA VAL A 52 9.26 -3.58 -10.18
C VAL A 52 9.47 -3.77 -11.69
N THR A 53 8.44 -4.17 -12.43
CA THR A 53 8.50 -4.23 -13.89
C THR A 53 8.36 -2.87 -14.56
N LEU A 54 7.73 -1.91 -13.86
CA LEU A 54 7.60 -0.53 -14.33
C LEU A 54 8.77 0.34 -13.86
N ASP A 55 9.25 0.11 -12.66
CA ASP A 55 10.42 0.79 -12.12
C ASP A 55 11.26 -0.14 -11.23
N PRO A 56 12.38 -0.67 -11.75
CA PRO A 56 13.28 -1.56 -10.98
C PRO A 56 13.97 -0.91 -9.78
N ALA A 57 13.93 0.44 -9.65
CA ALA A 57 14.47 1.14 -8.49
C ALA A 57 13.56 1.06 -7.26
N ILE A 58 12.31 0.63 -7.42
CA ILE A 58 11.39 0.38 -6.32
C ILE A 58 11.91 -0.80 -5.50
N LYS A 59 12.13 -0.58 -4.20
CA LYS A 59 12.49 -1.65 -3.25
C LYS A 59 11.25 -2.32 -2.68
N LEU A 60 11.35 -3.63 -2.44
CA LEU A 60 10.30 -4.41 -1.80
C LEU A 60 10.77 -4.83 -0.39
N ASP A 61 10.02 -4.43 0.63
CA ASP A 61 10.09 -4.92 2.00
C ASP A 61 8.69 -5.43 2.38
N MET A 62 8.22 -6.45 1.64
CA MET A 62 6.85 -6.97 1.75
C MET A 62 6.64 -7.60 3.12
N ARG A 63 6.15 -6.80 4.07
CA ARG A 63 6.05 -7.15 5.50
C ARG A 63 5.25 -8.43 5.73
N TYR A 64 4.19 -8.64 4.99
CA TYR A 64 3.37 -9.86 5.14
C TYR A 64 3.96 -11.10 4.46
N ALA A 65 5.05 -10.96 3.69
CA ALA A 65 5.85 -12.09 3.20
C ALA A 65 6.92 -12.56 4.21
N THR A 66 7.01 -11.90 5.35
CA THR A 66 7.91 -12.24 6.45
C THR A 66 7.13 -12.30 7.77
N ALA A 67 7.76 -12.70 8.86
CA ALA A 67 7.19 -12.62 10.20
C ALA A 67 7.28 -11.20 10.80
N ASN A 68 7.94 -10.24 10.11
CA ASN A 68 8.08 -8.85 10.57
C ASN A 68 6.82 -8.03 10.28
N ASN A 69 5.71 -8.40 10.91
CA ASN A 69 4.43 -7.72 10.86
C ASN A 69 3.68 -7.94 12.17
N PHE A 70 2.59 -7.23 12.41
CA PHE A 70 1.87 -7.27 13.69
C PHE A 70 1.28 -8.64 14.06
N THR A 71 1.14 -9.56 13.09
CA THR A 71 0.65 -10.93 13.37
C THR A 71 1.76 -11.89 13.77
N GLY A 72 3.03 -11.53 13.54
CA GLY A 72 4.19 -12.40 13.74
C GLY A 72 4.22 -13.62 12.80
N ARG A 73 3.45 -13.63 11.72
CA ARG A 73 3.30 -14.77 10.80
C ARG A 73 3.56 -14.37 9.36
N VAL A 74 4.11 -15.30 8.59
CA VAL A 74 4.18 -15.19 7.13
C VAL A 74 2.78 -15.44 6.54
N LEU A 75 2.27 -14.49 5.78
CA LEU A 75 0.93 -14.52 5.21
C LEU A 75 0.94 -14.59 3.67
N TYR A 76 1.98 -14.06 3.03
CA TYR A 76 2.20 -14.14 1.58
C TYR A 76 3.21 -15.24 1.26
N ASP A 77 2.95 -15.94 0.17
CA ASP A 77 3.84 -16.99 -0.34
C ASP A 77 5.06 -16.39 -1.05
N GLU A 78 4.93 -15.18 -1.62
CA GLU A 78 5.97 -14.47 -2.38
C GLU A 78 6.01 -12.99 -2.01
N ALA A 79 7.22 -12.41 -1.99
CA ALA A 79 7.46 -10.99 -1.73
C ALA A 79 7.34 -10.18 -3.05
N ARG A 80 6.13 -10.06 -3.59
CA ARG A 80 5.83 -9.36 -4.84
C ARG A 80 4.77 -8.29 -4.63
N ALA A 81 4.91 -7.16 -5.31
CA ALA A 81 4.01 -6.02 -5.20
C ALA A 81 3.28 -5.75 -6.52
N PHE A 82 1.95 -5.89 -6.49
CA PHE A 82 1.07 -5.67 -7.63
C PHE A 82 0.07 -4.56 -7.33
N LEU A 83 -0.28 -3.77 -8.35
CA LEU A 83 -1.39 -2.82 -8.30
C LEU A 83 -2.21 -2.90 -9.60
N ALA A 84 -3.45 -2.40 -9.55
CA ALA A 84 -4.24 -2.17 -10.75
C ALA A 84 -3.49 -1.21 -11.70
N ALA A 85 -3.62 -1.41 -13.02
CA ALA A 85 -2.78 -0.73 -13.99
C ALA A 85 -2.68 0.80 -13.81
N PRO A 86 -3.76 1.56 -13.60
CA PRO A 86 -3.67 3.00 -13.37
C PRO A 86 -2.87 3.36 -12.10
N ALA A 87 -3.11 2.62 -11.00
CA ALA A 87 -2.40 2.82 -9.74
C ALA A 87 -0.90 2.47 -9.85
N ALA A 88 -0.58 1.37 -10.53
CA ALA A 88 0.80 0.97 -10.76
C ALA A 88 1.58 2.02 -11.54
N GLN A 89 0.96 2.58 -12.59
CA GLN A 89 1.56 3.65 -13.39
C GLN A 89 1.76 4.93 -12.58
N ALA A 90 0.78 5.33 -11.76
CA ALA A 90 0.88 6.48 -10.88
C ALA A 90 2.03 6.32 -9.88
N VAL A 91 2.14 5.16 -9.21
CA VAL A 91 3.25 4.87 -8.29
C VAL A 91 4.60 4.86 -8.99
N ALA A 92 4.69 4.35 -10.23
CA ALA A 92 5.93 4.38 -10.99
C ALA A 92 6.35 5.82 -11.34
N ARG A 93 5.41 6.73 -11.69
CA ARG A 93 5.73 8.15 -11.90
C ARG A 93 6.14 8.84 -10.62
N ALA A 94 5.42 8.61 -9.52
CA ALA A 94 5.80 9.11 -8.18
C ALA A 94 7.21 8.64 -7.78
N SER A 95 7.56 7.38 -8.09
CA SER A 95 8.91 6.86 -7.87
C SER A 95 9.96 7.63 -8.66
N LYS A 96 9.69 7.97 -9.92
CA LYS A 96 10.60 8.79 -10.74
C LYS A 96 10.77 10.20 -10.19
N ALA A 97 9.69 10.82 -9.72
CA ALA A 97 9.77 12.12 -9.07
C ALA A 97 10.61 12.06 -7.78
N ALA A 98 10.40 11.04 -6.94
CA ALA A 98 11.22 10.85 -5.73
C ALA A 98 12.71 10.65 -6.06
N GLN A 99 13.03 9.89 -7.13
CA GLN A 99 14.41 9.67 -7.58
C GLN A 99 15.10 10.96 -8.00
N ALA A 100 14.39 11.89 -8.62
CA ALA A 100 14.95 13.18 -8.98
C ALA A 100 15.42 14.00 -7.75
N ASP A 101 14.77 13.78 -6.61
CA ASP A 101 15.11 14.43 -5.33
C ASP A 101 16.06 13.58 -4.45
N GLY A 102 16.58 12.46 -4.97
CA GLY A 102 17.52 11.59 -4.26
C GLY A 102 16.89 10.55 -3.34
N PHE A 103 15.56 10.31 -3.48
CA PHE A 103 14.83 9.31 -2.71
C PHE A 103 14.33 8.17 -3.61
N GLY A 104 14.09 7.01 -3.01
CA GLY A 104 13.43 5.87 -3.64
C GLY A 104 12.23 5.43 -2.83
N LEU A 105 11.32 4.68 -3.46
CA LEU A 105 10.17 4.09 -2.79
C LEU A 105 10.51 2.68 -2.27
N THR A 106 10.11 2.38 -1.02
CA THR A 106 10.13 1.04 -0.45
C THR A 106 8.69 0.61 -0.16
N ILE A 107 8.24 -0.51 -0.74
CA ILE A 107 6.88 -1.01 -0.67
C ILE A 107 6.77 -2.04 0.46
N TYR A 108 5.80 -1.87 1.35
CA TYR A 108 5.48 -2.77 2.46
C TYR A 108 4.31 -3.70 2.14
N ASP A 109 3.28 -3.19 1.43
CA ASP A 109 2.13 -3.95 0.96
C ASP A 109 1.51 -3.26 -0.27
N ALA A 110 0.84 -4.05 -1.11
CA ALA A 110 0.18 -3.55 -2.33
C ALA A 110 -1.16 -4.28 -2.56
N TYR A 111 -1.36 -4.95 -3.69
CA TYR A 111 -2.52 -5.82 -3.84
C TYR A 111 -2.49 -6.91 -2.77
N ARG A 112 -3.56 -6.98 -2.00
CA ARG A 112 -3.74 -7.95 -0.92
C ARG A 112 -4.94 -8.84 -1.26
N PRO A 113 -4.75 -10.15 -1.47
CA PRO A 113 -5.87 -11.07 -1.64
C PRO A 113 -6.85 -10.97 -0.47
N TRP A 114 -8.14 -11.11 -0.75
CA TRP A 114 -9.20 -10.99 0.29
C TRP A 114 -8.96 -11.97 1.48
N ARG A 115 -8.50 -13.20 1.19
CA ARG A 115 -8.17 -14.19 2.22
C ARG A 115 -7.14 -13.66 3.23
N ILE A 116 -6.22 -12.82 2.79
CA ILE A 116 -5.21 -12.21 3.68
C ILE A 116 -5.84 -11.09 4.52
N THR A 117 -6.69 -10.24 3.93
CA THR A 117 -7.47 -9.26 4.71
C THR A 117 -8.28 -9.95 5.82
N LYS A 118 -8.87 -11.11 5.52
CA LYS A 118 -9.59 -11.89 6.54
C LYS A 118 -8.64 -12.42 7.63
N LYS A 119 -7.47 -12.95 7.27
CA LYS A 119 -6.46 -13.41 8.25
C LYS A 119 -5.99 -12.26 9.16
N LEU A 120 -5.72 -11.07 8.61
CA LEU A 120 -5.35 -9.89 9.38
C LEU A 120 -6.47 -9.48 10.34
N TRP A 121 -7.71 -9.46 9.85
CA TRP A 121 -8.88 -9.16 10.66
C TRP A 121 -9.04 -10.16 11.82
N ASP A 122 -8.93 -11.44 11.55
CA ASP A 122 -9.07 -12.49 12.57
C ASP A 122 -7.93 -12.44 13.61
N ALA A 123 -6.71 -12.09 13.19
CA ALA A 123 -5.55 -11.96 14.07
C ALA A 123 -5.60 -10.70 14.96
N THR A 124 -6.41 -9.70 14.60
CA THR A 124 -6.50 -8.46 15.37
C THR A 124 -7.51 -8.62 16.53
N PRO A 125 -7.10 -8.43 17.79
CA PRO A 125 -8.02 -8.49 18.93
C PRO A 125 -9.19 -7.52 18.80
N VAL A 126 -10.33 -7.85 19.43
CA VAL A 126 -11.45 -6.92 19.56
C VAL A 126 -11.01 -5.72 20.41
N GLY A 127 -11.30 -4.52 19.94
CA GLY A 127 -10.91 -3.28 20.62
C GLY A 127 -10.47 -2.20 19.62
N PRO A 128 -9.87 -1.11 20.11
CA PRO A 128 -9.50 0.05 19.28
C PRO A 128 -8.63 -0.30 18.06
N LYS A 129 -7.70 -1.25 18.19
CA LYS A 129 -6.86 -1.70 17.09
C LYS A 129 -7.65 -2.27 15.90
N LYS A 130 -8.85 -2.78 16.14
CA LYS A 130 -9.71 -3.32 15.08
C LYS A 130 -10.16 -2.27 14.08
N GLU A 131 -10.18 -1.00 14.47
CA GLU A 131 -10.57 0.11 13.60
C GLU A 131 -9.53 0.38 12.50
N TYR A 132 -8.29 0.01 12.74
CA TYR A 132 -7.17 0.16 11.80
C TYR A 132 -7.11 -0.97 10.75
N VAL A 133 -7.81 -2.08 10.97
CA VAL A 133 -7.80 -3.23 10.06
C VAL A 133 -9.09 -3.28 9.25
N ALA A 134 -8.96 -3.45 7.94
CA ALA A 134 -10.10 -3.48 7.04
C ALA A 134 -11.05 -4.65 7.37
N ASN A 135 -12.35 -4.33 7.53
CA ASN A 135 -13.38 -5.35 7.74
C ASN A 135 -13.58 -6.17 6.44
N PRO A 136 -13.35 -7.49 6.45
CA PRO A 136 -13.45 -8.32 5.25
C PRO A 136 -14.85 -8.32 4.62
N LYS A 137 -15.92 -8.06 5.40
CA LYS A 137 -17.29 -7.92 4.85
C LYS A 137 -17.44 -6.70 3.94
N ARG A 138 -16.61 -5.66 4.12
CA ARG A 138 -16.60 -4.45 3.28
C ARG A 138 -15.49 -4.48 2.22
N GLY A 139 -14.55 -5.41 2.35
CA GLY A 139 -13.33 -5.45 1.57
C GLY A 139 -12.36 -4.31 1.90
N SER A 140 -11.26 -4.25 1.17
CA SER A 140 -10.19 -3.26 1.31
C SER A 140 -9.87 -2.64 -0.05
N LYS A 141 -9.31 -1.43 -0.07
CA LYS A 141 -8.71 -0.84 -1.28
C LYS A 141 -7.56 -1.71 -1.79
N HIS A 142 -6.80 -2.36 -0.89
CA HIS A 142 -5.76 -3.35 -1.24
C HIS A 142 -6.31 -4.55 -2.02
N ASN A 143 -7.52 -5.03 -1.70
CA ASN A 143 -8.14 -6.14 -2.43
C ASN A 143 -8.46 -5.80 -3.89
N ARG A 144 -8.50 -4.52 -4.23
CA ARG A 144 -8.75 -4.02 -5.59
C ARG A 144 -7.48 -3.58 -6.32
N GLY A 145 -6.33 -3.68 -5.67
CA GLY A 145 -5.07 -3.15 -6.19
C GLY A 145 -5.04 -1.61 -6.26
N CYS A 146 -5.82 -0.93 -5.41
CA CYS A 146 -5.98 0.53 -5.38
C CYS A 146 -5.42 1.16 -4.10
N ALA A 147 -4.60 0.45 -3.36
CA ALA A 147 -3.86 0.97 -2.22
C ALA A 147 -2.48 0.34 -2.15
N VAL A 148 -1.54 1.10 -1.63
CA VAL A 148 -0.16 0.70 -1.42
C VAL A 148 0.32 1.25 -0.08
N ASP A 149 1.03 0.41 0.68
CA ASP A 149 1.73 0.80 1.90
C ASP A 149 3.20 0.95 1.54
N LEU A 150 3.76 2.12 1.78
CA LEU A 150 5.12 2.41 1.34
C LEU A 150 5.78 3.50 2.19
N THR A 151 7.10 3.59 2.04
CA THR A 151 7.91 4.66 2.63
C THR A 151 8.98 5.13 1.65
N LEU A 152 9.78 6.12 2.08
CA LEU A 152 10.96 6.58 1.35
C LEU A 152 12.23 5.95 1.91
N HIS A 153 13.23 5.78 1.03
CA HIS A 153 14.61 5.55 1.40
C HIS A 153 15.51 6.53 0.66
N GLU A 154 16.64 6.88 1.23
CA GLU A 154 17.67 7.65 0.54
C GLU A 154 18.35 6.79 -0.53
N LEU A 155 18.46 7.26 -1.77
CA LEU A 155 19.16 6.52 -2.83
C LEU A 155 20.64 6.34 -2.54
N ARG A 156 21.29 7.34 -1.93
CA ARG A 156 22.71 7.33 -1.64
C ARG A 156 23.11 6.28 -0.60
N THR A 157 22.32 6.10 0.45
CA THR A 157 22.63 5.21 1.59
C THR A 157 21.83 3.92 1.57
N GLY A 158 20.68 3.93 0.90
CA GLY A 158 19.70 2.86 0.93
C GLY A 158 18.91 2.77 2.24
N GLN A 159 19.14 3.67 3.19
CA GLN A 159 18.48 3.68 4.49
C GLN A 159 17.06 4.26 4.37
N LEU A 160 16.13 3.70 5.15
CA LEU A 160 14.80 4.28 5.28
C LEU A 160 14.89 5.66 5.91
N VAL A 161 14.06 6.59 5.44
CA VAL A 161 13.96 7.90 6.07
C VAL A 161 13.10 7.82 7.33
N GLU A 162 13.32 8.72 8.28
CA GLU A 162 12.49 8.86 9.46
C GLU A 162 11.05 9.22 9.07
N MET A 163 10.09 8.47 9.58
CA MET A 163 8.66 8.72 9.42
C MET A 163 8.00 8.88 10.80
N PRO A 164 6.79 9.46 10.89
CA PRO A 164 6.11 9.64 12.18
C PRO A 164 5.89 8.36 12.96
N THR A 165 5.75 7.23 12.27
CA THR A 165 5.57 5.89 12.88
C THR A 165 6.23 4.82 12.03
N GLU A 166 6.42 3.67 12.64
CA GLU A 166 6.73 2.43 11.94
C GLU A 166 5.50 1.90 11.16
N PHE A 167 5.73 0.92 10.29
CA PHE A 167 4.66 0.21 9.60
C PHE A 167 3.76 -0.54 10.61
N ASP A 168 2.45 -0.55 10.36
CA ASP A 168 1.46 -1.19 11.24
C ASP A 168 1.40 -0.61 12.67
N ASP A 169 1.73 0.66 12.85
CA ASP A 169 1.48 1.37 14.11
C ASP A 169 -0.02 1.68 14.24
N PHE A 170 -0.68 1.02 15.17
CA PHE A 170 -2.11 1.17 15.48
C PHE A 170 -2.34 2.21 16.59
N SER A 171 -1.78 3.41 16.40
CA SER A 171 -1.94 4.53 17.32
C SER A 171 -2.38 5.81 16.60
N GLU A 172 -2.77 6.83 17.36
CA GLU A 172 -3.11 8.15 16.80
C GLU A 172 -1.95 8.80 16.05
N LYS A 173 -0.70 8.39 16.35
CA LYS A 173 0.50 8.90 15.65
C LYS A 173 0.52 8.52 14.18
N ALA A 174 -0.16 7.42 13.81
CA ALA A 174 -0.29 6.98 12.43
C ALA A 174 -1.31 7.81 11.62
N HIS A 175 -2.07 8.69 12.26
CA HIS A 175 -3.02 9.54 11.57
C HIS A 175 -2.29 10.54 10.67
N ARG A 176 -2.85 10.76 9.47
CA ARG A 176 -2.30 11.66 8.45
C ARG A 176 -2.09 13.10 8.95
N ASP A 177 -2.94 13.56 9.83
CA ASP A 177 -2.96 14.91 10.43
C ASP A 177 -2.19 15.00 11.75
N TYR A 178 -1.57 13.92 12.21
CA TYR A 178 -0.75 13.94 13.41
C TYR A 178 0.47 14.85 13.24
N MET A 179 0.60 15.84 14.14
CA MET A 179 1.67 16.87 14.08
C MET A 179 2.71 16.75 15.21
N GLY A 180 2.58 15.73 16.08
CA GLY A 180 3.45 15.56 17.24
C GLY A 180 4.76 14.80 16.96
N ALA A 181 5.07 14.49 15.69
CA ALA A 181 6.33 13.85 15.30
C ALA A 181 7.47 14.89 15.15
N THR A 182 8.69 14.41 14.93
CA THR A 182 9.83 15.28 14.67
C THR A 182 9.64 16.13 13.40
N PRO A 183 10.24 17.33 13.29
CA PRO A 183 10.18 18.12 12.06
C PRO A 183 10.67 17.34 10.83
N THR A 184 11.69 16.50 10.99
CA THR A 184 12.22 15.63 9.93
C THR A 184 11.16 14.62 9.46
N ALA A 185 10.53 13.91 10.38
CA ALA A 185 9.49 12.94 10.06
C ALA A 185 8.28 13.59 9.37
N LEU A 186 7.85 14.76 9.85
CA LEU A 186 6.76 15.52 9.23
C LEU A 186 7.12 15.97 7.82
N THR A 187 8.34 16.43 7.60
CA THR A 187 8.84 16.83 6.28
C THR A 187 8.88 15.63 5.32
N ASN A 188 9.39 14.49 5.78
CA ASN A 188 9.47 13.29 4.96
C ASN A 188 8.08 12.74 4.61
N ARG A 189 7.13 12.77 5.56
CA ARG A 189 5.73 12.41 5.29
C ARG A 189 5.12 13.36 4.24
N ALA A 190 5.31 14.67 4.39
CA ALA A 190 4.78 15.66 3.43
C ALA A 190 5.40 15.49 2.04
N ARG A 191 6.71 15.17 1.97
CA ARG A 191 7.40 14.87 0.70
C ARG A 191 6.81 13.65 0.01
N LEU A 192 6.67 12.53 0.73
CA LEU A 192 6.06 11.31 0.21
C LEU A 192 4.64 11.57 -0.29
N GLN A 193 3.84 12.27 0.52
CA GLN A 193 2.49 12.67 0.16
C GLN A 193 2.47 13.51 -1.12
N GLY A 194 3.38 14.48 -1.25
CA GLY A 194 3.48 15.34 -2.44
C GLY A 194 3.74 14.55 -3.71
N TYR A 195 4.67 13.57 -3.70
CA TYR A 195 4.93 12.73 -4.87
C TYR A 195 3.71 11.93 -5.30
N LEU A 196 2.92 11.44 -4.34
CA LEU A 196 1.77 10.60 -4.64
C LEU A 196 0.55 11.44 -5.06
N GLU A 197 0.31 12.59 -4.42
CA GLU A 197 -0.82 13.48 -4.75
C GLU A 197 -0.65 14.18 -6.11
N ALA A 198 0.60 14.37 -6.56
CA ALA A 198 0.87 14.91 -7.91
C ALA A 198 0.41 13.97 -9.03
N GLU A 199 0.18 12.70 -8.73
CA GLU A 199 -0.22 11.68 -9.69
C GLU A 199 -1.74 11.37 -9.69
N GLY A 200 -2.54 12.05 -8.85
CA GLY A 200 -4.03 12.05 -8.81
C GLY A 200 -4.63 11.43 -7.57
#